data_70766823e6b82530b88219f78c4e95d4
#
_entry.id   70766823e6b82530b88219f78c4e95d4
#
_cell.length_a   1.000
_cell.length_b   1.000
_cell.length_c   1.000
_cell.angle_alpha   90.00
_cell.angle_beta   90.00
_cell.angle_gamma   90.00
#
_symmetry.space_group_name_H-M   'P 1'
#
loop_
_entity.id
_entity.type
_entity.pdbx_description
1 polymer ?
#
loop_
_entity_poly.entity_id
_entity_poly.type
_entity_poly.pdbx_seq_one_letter_code
_entity_poly.pdbx_strand_id
1 'polypeptide(L)'
;MKNFIIILFLIPLVSFSQDKVQKVEVVKSGTQIEEFTSSLGKNEIRVDFLDFLVFPALTIAYEKSNNSNSGFGATLFINMSEDDGILDYDPIILTPYYRFYFLQTEDFGGNGIFAEIFTQLSSSKIAPGFAIGKKWINRKGFTLELLAGVGRNLSGGDNDEGVARLGVSIGKRF
;
A
#
# COMPACT_ATOMS: atom_id res chain seq x y z
N MET A 1 -34.33 -0.73 2.08
CA MET A 1 -33.80 -1.35 0.84
C MET A 1 -32.31 -1.08 0.61
N LYS A 2 -31.55 -0.63 1.62
CA LYS A 2 -30.09 -0.37 1.52
C LYS A 2 -29.19 -1.59 1.76
N ASN A 3 -29.73 -2.69 2.29
CA ASN A 3 -28.88 -3.83 2.73
C ASN A 3 -28.73 -4.96 1.69
N PHE A 4 -29.31 -4.80 0.50
CA PHE A 4 -29.31 -5.87 -0.53
C PHE A 4 -28.11 -5.79 -1.50
N ILE A 5 -27.42 -4.65 -1.54
CA ILE A 5 -26.31 -4.42 -2.49
C ILE A 5 -25.00 -5.04 -2.01
N ILE A 6 -24.81 -5.20 -0.69
CA ILE A 6 -23.56 -5.74 -0.12
C ILE A 6 -23.43 -7.25 -0.35
N ILE A 7 -24.52 -7.98 -0.48
CA ILE A 7 -24.50 -9.45 -0.67
C ILE A 7 -24.15 -9.83 -2.11
N LEU A 8 -24.44 -8.97 -3.07
CA LEU A 8 -24.19 -9.26 -4.49
C LEU A 8 -22.70 -9.16 -4.87
N PHE A 9 -21.87 -8.51 -4.07
CA PHE A 9 -20.43 -8.35 -4.34
C PHE A 9 -19.55 -9.48 -3.79
N LEU A 10 -20.10 -10.36 -2.95
CA LEU A 10 -19.37 -11.49 -2.33
C LEU A 10 -19.43 -12.80 -3.15
N ILE A 11 -20.26 -12.89 -4.16
CA ILE A 11 -20.48 -14.13 -4.91
C ILE A 11 -19.38 -14.45 -5.96
N PRO A 12 -18.66 -13.49 -6.58
CA PRO A 12 -17.65 -13.86 -7.59
C PRO A 12 -16.29 -14.29 -7.03
N LEU A 13 -16.06 -14.25 -5.73
CA LEU A 13 -14.75 -14.62 -5.14
C LEU A 13 -14.54 -16.12 -4.99
N VAL A 14 -15.55 -16.96 -5.23
CA VAL A 14 -15.47 -18.41 -5.00
C VAL A 14 -15.21 -19.21 -6.27
N SER A 15 -15.24 -18.61 -7.46
CA SER A 15 -15.29 -19.33 -8.74
C SER A 15 -13.96 -19.47 -9.50
N PHE A 16 -12.82 -19.07 -8.94
CA PHE A 16 -11.52 -19.20 -9.61
C PHE A 16 -10.54 -20.15 -8.90
N SER A 17 -11.08 -21.24 -8.33
CA SER A 17 -10.25 -22.33 -7.82
C SER A 17 -10.50 -23.58 -8.64
N GLN A 18 -10.05 -23.59 -9.91
CA GLN A 18 -9.82 -24.85 -10.59
C GLN A 18 -8.71 -24.73 -11.64
N ASP A 19 -7.60 -25.39 -11.29
CA ASP A 19 -6.74 -26.25 -12.06
C ASP A 19 -5.84 -25.71 -13.17
N LYS A 20 -4.58 -25.75 -12.82
CA LYS A 20 -3.66 -26.72 -13.46
C LYS A 20 -2.57 -27.01 -12.45
N VAL A 21 -2.43 -28.26 -12.03
CA VAL A 21 -1.22 -28.74 -11.37
C VAL A 21 -0.06 -28.52 -12.35
N GLN A 22 0.50 -27.32 -12.33
CA GLN A 22 1.82 -27.09 -12.87
C GLN A 22 2.77 -27.82 -11.94
N LYS A 23 3.49 -28.80 -12.51
CA LYS A 23 4.64 -29.41 -11.89
C LYS A 23 5.45 -28.30 -11.23
N VAL A 24 5.40 -28.22 -9.91
CA VAL A 24 6.24 -27.30 -9.14
C VAL A 24 7.65 -27.86 -9.27
N GLU A 25 8.39 -27.34 -10.21
CA GLU A 25 9.83 -27.54 -10.24
C GLU A 25 10.38 -26.74 -9.08
N VAL A 26 10.74 -27.43 -8.01
CA VAL A 26 11.35 -26.83 -6.82
C VAL A 26 12.74 -26.36 -7.25
N VAL A 27 12.82 -25.11 -7.64
CA VAL A 27 14.07 -24.44 -7.96
C VAL A 27 14.87 -24.28 -6.66
N LYS A 28 15.86 -25.15 -6.48
CA LYS A 28 16.73 -25.22 -5.28
C LYS A 28 18.06 -24.47 -5.44
N SER A 29 18.19 -23.54 -6.34
CA SER A 29 19.45 -22.80 -6.47
C SER A 29 19.27 -21.31 -6.23
N GLY A 30 20.08 -20.76 -5.30
CA GLY A 30 20.09 -19.32 -4.98
C GLY A 30 20.31 -18.42 -6.19
N THR A 31 21.01 -18.86 -7.22
CA THR A 31 21.26 -18.16 -8.48
C THR A 31 19.99 -17.88 -9.28
N GLN A 32 19.04 -18.79 -9.31
CA GLN A 32 17.78 -18.57 -10.07
C GLN A 32 16.83 -17.62 -9.32
N ILE A 33 16.94 -17.57 -8.01
CA ILE A 33 16.21 -16.62 -7.17
C ILE A 33 16.76 -15.21 -7.40
N GLU A 34 18.06 -15.06 -7.46
CA GLU A 34 18.75 -13.81 -7.73
C GLU A 34 18.44 -13.26 -9.13
N GLU A 35 18.45 -14.09 -10.16
CA GLU A 35 18.05 -13.74 -11.53
C GLU A 35 16.58 -13.28 -11.60
N PHE A 36 15.69 -13.95 -10.88
CA PHE A 36 14.28 -13.60 -10.87
C PHE A 36 14.02 -12.28 -10.11
N THR A 37 14.68 -12.07 -8.98
CA THR A 37 14.58 -10.83 -8.19
C THR A 37 15.12 -9.63 -8.98
N SER A 38 16.20 -9.82 -9.75
CA SER A 38 16.74 -8.79 -10.63
C SER A 38 15.81 -8.45 -11.80
N SER A 39 14.97 -9.39 -12.25
CA SER A 39 14.03 -9.19 -13.35
C SER A 39 12.78 -8.40 -12.97
N LEU A 40 12.41 -8.34 -11.69
CA LEU A 40 11.20 -7.65 -11.24
C LEU A 40 11.31 -6.12 -11.18
N GLY A 41 12.47 -5.54 -11.48
CA GLY A 41 12.67 -4.10 -11.37
C GLY A 41 12.62 -3.59 -9.93
N LYS A 42 12.90 -2.31 -9.76
CA LYS A 42 13.00 -1.67 -8.43
C LYS A 42 11.92 -0.62 -8.18
N ASN A 43 11.15 -0.29 -9.19
CA ASN A 43 10.14 0.75 -9.12
C ASN A 43 8.75 0.13 -9.04
N GLU A 44 7.87 0.72 -8.26
CA GLU A 44 6.52 0.25 -8.05
C GLU A 44 5.54 1.42 -8.03
N ILE A 45 4.41 1.26 -8.71
CA ILE A 45 3.28 2.19 -8.63
C ILE A 45 2.11 1.42 -8.04
N ARG A 46 1.40 2.04 -7.10
CA ARG A 46 0.19 1.50 -6.46
C ARG A 46 -0.93 2.52 -6.46
N VAL A 47 -2.16 2.01 -6.46
CA VAL A 47 -3.38 2.78 -6.22
C VAL A 47 -4.06 2.21 -4.98
N ASP A 48 -4.49 3.07 -4.08
CA ASP A 48 -5.24 2.68 -2.90
C ASP A 48 -6.73 2.61 -3.21
N PHE A 49 -7.32 1.44 -2.91
CA PHE A 49 -8.74 1.20 -3.15
C PHE A 49 -9.59 1.53 -1.93
N LEU A 50 -9.01 1.52 -0.73
CA LEU A 50 -9.77 1.83 0.48
C LEU A 50 -10.23 3.29 0.45
N ASP A 51 -9.32 4.20 0.09
CA ASP A 51 -9.63 5.62 -0.01
C ASP A 51 -10.72 5.87 -1.07
N PHE A 52 -10.63 5.19 -2.20
CA PHE A 52 -11.64 5.30 -3.27
C PHE A 52 -13.02 4.75 -2.87
N LEU A 53 -13.08 3.68 -2.05
CA LEU A 53 -14.34 3.06 -1.64
C LEU A 53 -15.00 3.76 -0.45
N VAL A 54 -14.20 4.30 0.46
CA VAL A 54 -14.69 4.90 1.73
C VAL A 54 -14.84 6.41 1.57
N PHE A 55 -13.95 7.02 0.81
CA PHE A 55 -13.91 8.45 0.54
C PHE A 55 -13.87 8.65 -0.98
N PRO A 56 -14.49 9.70 -1.52
CA PRO A 56 -14.28 10.06 -2.91
C PRO A 56 -12.88 10.67 -3.10
N ALA A 57 -11.85 9.84 -2.92
CA ALA A 57 -10.46 10.25 -2.98
C ALA A 57 -9.63 9.31 -3.85
N LEU A 58 -8.65 9.85 -4.55
CA LEU A 58 -7.65 9.10 -5.31
C LEU A 58 -6.31 9.14 -4.59
N THR A 59 -5.80 7.95 -4.25
CA THR A 59 -4.49 7.81 -3.63
C THR A 59 -3.56 6.99 -4.53
N ILE A 60 -2.46 7.61 -4.94
CA ILE A 60 -1.42 6.98 -5.77
C ILE A 60 -0.12 6.96 -4.96
N ALA A 61 0.56 5.83 -4.95
CA ALA A 61 1.85 5.67 -4.31
C ALA A 61 2.92 5.26 -5.32
N TYR A 62 4.10 5.84 -5.18
CA TYR A 62 5.31 5.39 -5.85
C TYR A 62 6.33 4.93 -4.83
N GLU A 63 6.96 3.79 -5.09
CA GLU A 63 8.01 3.24 -4.23
C GLU A 63 9.20 2.78 -5.06
N LYS A 64 10.40 3.08 -4.58
CA LYS A 64 11.65 2.55 -5.11
C LYS A 64 12.29 1.65 -4.07
N SER A 65 12.45 0.37 -4.40
CA SER A 65 13.22 -0.56 -3.60
C SER A 65 14.71 -0.21 -3.65
N ASN A 66 15.32 -0.01 -2.50
CA ASN A 66 16.76 0.25 -2.40
C ASN A 66 17.53 -1.08 -2.37
N ASN A 67 17.10 -1.99 -1.49
CA ASN A 67 17.64 -3.33 -1.33
C ASN A 67 16.46 -4.31 -1.15
N SER A 68 16.76 -5.59 -0.93
CA SER A 68 15.75 -6.59 -0.59
C SER A 68 14.91 -6.18 0.63
N ASN A 69 15.50 -5.46 1.59
CA ASN A 69 14.93 -5.19 2.90
C ASN A 69 14.44 -3.77 3.11
N SER A 70 14.63 -2.84 2.15
CA SER A 70 14.21 -1.45 2.33
C SER A 70 13.70 -0.83 1.04
N GLY A 71 12.85 0.18 1.20
CA GLY A 71 12.32 0.98 0.13
C GLY A 71 11.97 2.39 0.61
N PHE A 72 11.90 3.31 -0.31
CA PHE A 72 11.42 4.66 -0.05
C PHE A 72 10.47 5.09 -1.16
N GLY A 73 9.57 5.99 -0.82
CA GLY A 73 8.57 6.43 -1.77
C GLY A 73 7.77 7.62 -1.27
N ALA A 74 6.74 7.91 -2.01
CA ALA A 74 5.76 8.92 -1.63
C ALA A 74 4.35 8.48 -2.05
N THR A 75 3.38 8.89 -1.27
CA THR A 75 1.95 8.74 -1.58
C THR A 75 1.37 10.12 -1.82
N LEU A 76 0.59 10.25 -2.87
CA LEU A 76 -0.20 11.43 -3.19
C LEU A 76 -1.68 11.10 -3.00
N PHE A 77 -2.31 11.75 -2.05
CA PHE A 77 -3.76 11.71 -1.82
C PHE A 77 -4.39 12.95 -2.41
N ILE A 78 -5.46 12.77 -3.16
CA ILE A 78 -6.26 13.83 -3.79
C ILE A 78 -7.71 13.62 -3.39
N ASN A 79 -8.24 14.56 -2.59
CA ASN A 79 -9.66 14.59 -2.26
C ASN A 79 -10.46 15.07 -3.47
N MET A 80 -11.45 14.30 -3.89
CA MET A 80 -12.36 14.63 -5.00
C MET A 80 -13.79 14.99 -4.52
N SER A 81 -13.98 15.10 -3.20
CA SER A 81 -15.25 15.53 -2.60
C SER A 81 -15.49 17.00 -2.88
N GLU A 82 -16.67 17.35 -3.38
CA GLU A 82 -17.10 18.75 -3.52
C GLU A 82 -17.76 19.28 -2.24
N ASP A 83 -18.17 18.40 -1.34
CA ASP A 83 -18.81 18.76 -0.08
C ASP A 83 -17.85 18.60 1.11
N ASP A 84 -18.00 19.43 2.13
CA ASP A 84 -17.42 19.29 3.45
C ASP A 84 -17.96 18.00 4.10
N GLY A 85 -17.34 16.86 3.73
CA GLY A 85 -17.74 15.53 4.22
C GLY A 85 -17.55 15.37 5.72
N ILE A 86 -17.93 14.20 6.24
CA ILE A 86 -17.83 13.85 7.68
C ILE A 86 -16.39 14.00 8.23
N LEU A 87 -15.39 14.01 7.36
CA LEU A 87 -13.97 14.19 7.70
C LEU A 87 -13.39 15.33 6.84
N ASP A 88 -12.92 16.36 7.51
CA ASP A 88 -12.25 17.52 6.91
C ASP A 88 -10.81 17.12 6.50
N TYR A 89 -10.66 16.61 5.29
CA TYR A 89 -9.36 16.31 4.70
C TYR A 89 -8.88 17.46 3.82
N ASP A 90 -7.60 17.81 3.96
CA ASP A 90 -6.95 18.72 3.01
C ASP A 90 -7.10 18.19 1.56
N PRO A 91 -7.29 19.06 0.57
CA PRO A 91 -7.51 18.67 -0.83
C PRO A 91 -6.40 17.81 -1.40
N ILE A 92 -5.17 18.07 -0.96
CA ILE A 92 -3.97 17.36 -1.42
C ILE A 92 -3.08 17.07 -0.22
N ILE A 93 -2.68 15.80 -0.07
CA ILE A 93 -1.73 15.37 0.95
C ILE A 93 -0.61 14.60 0.27
N LEU A 94 0.62 15.06 0.47
CA LEU A 94 1.84 14.35 0.06
C LEU A 94 2.45 13.65 1.27
N THR A 95 2.72 12.35 1.14
CA THR A 95 3.26 11.53 2.23
C THR A 95 4.54 10.83 1.77
N PRO A 96 5.73 11.46 1.91
CA PRO A 96 6.99 10.75 1.78
C PRO A 96 7.13 9.72 2.91
N TYR A 97 7.74 8.58 2.58
CA TYR A 97 7.96 7.49 3.53
C TYR A 97 9.23 6.71 3.25
N TYR A 98 9.70 6.03 4.31
CA TYR A 98 10.75 5.02 4.25
C TYR A 98 10.26 3.74 4.92
N ARG A 99 10.53 2.58 4.28
CA ARG A 99 10.10 1.25 4.72
C ARG A 99 11.26 0.34 4.99
N PHE A 100 11.07 -0.49 5.99
CA PHE A 100 11.94 -1.59 6.31
C PHE A 100 11.15 -2.89 6.34
N TYR A 101 11.53 -3.85 5.50
CA TYR A 101 10.90 -5.17 5.36
C TYR A 101 11.66 -6.17 6.24
N PHE A 102 11.03 -6.79 7.22
CA PHE A 102 11.70 -7.64 8.21
C PHE A 102 11.20 -9.08 8.25
N LEU A 103 10.00 -9.39 7.80
CA LEU A 103 9.50 -10.75 7.67
C LEU A 103 9.14 -11.03 6.22
N GLN A 104 10.13 -11.41 5.46
CA GLN A 104 9.96 -11.77 4.06
C GLN A 104 9.54 -13.23 3.96
N THR A 105 8.45 -13.48 3.26
CA THR A 105 7.92 -14.83 3.09
C THR A 105 8.53 -15.54 1.89
N GLU A 106 9.11 -14.79 0.96
CA GLU A 106 9.77 -15.27 -0.25
C GLU A 106 10.96 -14.38 -0.58
N ASP A 107 11.90 -14.87 -1.37
CA ASP A 107 13.15 -14.18 -1.74
C ASP A 107 12.96 -12.97 -2.67
N PHE A 108 11.73 -12.51 -2.86
CA PHE A 108 11.44 -11.28 -3.59
C PHE A 108 11.57 -10.08 -2.66
N GLY A 109 12.59 -9.26 -2.86
CA GLY A 109 12.77 -8.05 -2.09
C GLY A 109 11.49 -7.19 -2.02
N GLY A 110 11.11 -6.78 -0.80
CA GLY A 110 9.90 -6.00 -0.54
C GLY A 110 8.61 -6.81 -0.53
N ASN A 111 8.68 -8.14 -0.37
CA ASN A 111 7.54 -9.01 -0.10
C ASN A 111 7.56 -9.41 1.38
N GLY A 112 6.48 -9.17 2.11
CA GLY A 112 6.42 -9.54 3.52
C GLY A 112 5.87 -8.44 4.41
N ILE A 113 6.15 -8.54 5.70
CA ILE A 113 5.76 -7.54 6.69
C ILE A 113 6.80 -6.43 6.71
N PHE A 114 6.35 -5.19 6.78
CA PHE A 114 7.20 -4.01 6.84
C PHE A 114 6.77 -3.06 7.96
N ALA A 115 7.74 -2.30 8.45
CA ALA A 115 7.52 -1.08 9.21
C ALA A 115 7.83 0.13 8.32
N GLU A 116 7.07 1.19 8.49
CA GLU A 116 7.18 2.43 7.72
C GLU A 116 7.26 3.62 8.67
N ILE A 117 8.17 4.53 8.40
CA ILE A 117 8.13 5.89 8.93
C ILE A 117 7.68 6.81 7.81
N PHE A 118 6.76 7.71 8.11
CA PHE A 118 6.22 8.64 7.14
C PHE A 118 6.05 10.05 7.71
N THR A 119 5.83 11.00 6.82
CA THR A 119 5.38 12.34 7.21
C THR A 119 4.29 12.78 6.24
N GLN A 120 3.09 13.06 6.73
CA GLN A 120 2.05 13.68 5.90
C GLN A 120 2.28 15.18 5.83
N LEU A 121 2.28 15.70 4.63
CA LEU A 121 2.46 17.10 4.29
C LEU A 121 1.23 17.59 3.54
N SER A 122 0.57 18.59 4.09
CA SER A 122 -0.53 19.29 3.45
C SER A 122 -0.39 20.80 3.59
N SER A 123 -1.35 21.55 3.08
CA SER A 123 -1.32 23.01 3.18
C SER A 123 -1.34 23.50 4.62
N SER A 124 -1.95 22.75 5.51
CA SER A 124 -2.21 23.17 6.92
C SER A 124 -1.47 22.30 7.95
N LYS A 125 -0.98 21.11 7.57
CA LYS A 125 -0.52 20.10 8.53
C LYS A 125 0.82 19.47 8.14
N ILE A 126 1.66 19.24 9.13
CA ILE A 126 2.85 18.40 9.07
C ILE A 126 2.69 17.33 10.14
N ALA A 127 2.49 16.08 9.72
CA ALA A 127 2.22 14.99 10.65
C ALA A 127 3.17 13.81 10.42
N PRO A 128 4.27 13.74 11.18
CA PRO A 128 5.09 12.54 11.21
C PRO A 128 4.34 11.39 11.87
N GLY A 129 4.68 10.17 11.45
CA GLY A 129 4.05 8.96 11.95
C GLY A 129 4.81 7.69 11.62
N PHE A 130 4.24 6.60 12.05
CA PHE A 130 4.72 5.26 11.72
C PHE A 130 3.55 4.37 11.33
N ALA A 131 3.84 3.39 10.49
CA ALA A 131 2.88 2.40 10.04
C ALA A 131 3.52 1.01 10.03
N ILE A 132 2.66 0.00 10.05
CA ILE A 132 3.00 -1.39 9.81
C ILE A 132 2.11 -1.90 8.68
N GLY A 133 2.65 -2.78 7.87
CA GLY A 133 1.88 -3.35 6.78
C GLY A 133 2.41 -4.68 6.31
N LYS A 134 1.67 -5.27 5.42
CA LYS A 134 2.05 -6.49 4.71
C LYS A 134 1.86 -6.30 3.22
N LYS A 135 2.89 -6.65 2.46
CA LYS A 135 2.91 -6.63 1.01
C LYS A 135 3.08 -8.04 0.46
N TRP A 136 2.32 -8.36 -0.56
CA TRP A 136 2.45 -9.56 -1.37
C TRP A 136 2.82 -9.16 -2.78
N ILE A 137 3.78 -9.87 -3.37
CA ILE A 137 4.22 -9.67 -4.74
C ILE A 137 4.13 -11.00 -5.46
N ASN A 138 3.50 -11.03 -6.61
CA ASN A 138 3.49 -12.22 -7.44
C ASN A 138 4.66 -12.21 -8.45
N ARG A 139 4.91 -13.33 -9.11
CA ARG A 139 5.97 -13.51 -10.12
C ARG A 139 5.86 -12.56 -11.32
N LYS A 140 4.71 -11.96 -11.58
CA LYS A 140 4.51 -10.99 -12.65
C LYS A 140 4.71 -9.54 -12.17
N GLY A 141 5.07 -9.34 -10.90
CA GLY A 141 5.27 -8.03 -10.30
C GLY A 141 3.99 -7.32 -9.86
N PHE A 142 2.83 -7.97 -9.88
CA PHE A 142 1.62 -7.42 -9.27
C PHE A 142 1.76 -7.46 -7.75
N THR A 143 1.39 -6.37 -7.12
CA THR A 143 1.47 -6.19 -5.67
C THR A 143 0.10 -5.97 -5.08
N LEU A 144 -0.11 -6.52 -3.88
CA LEU A 144 -1.22 -6.23 -2.98
C LEU A 144 -0.62 -5.80 -1.65
N GLU A 145 -1.15 -4.76 -1.05
CA GLU A 145 -0.62 -4.23 0.21
C GLU A 145 -1.76 -3.88 1.16
N LEU A 146 -1.56 -4.22 2.42
CA LEU A 146 -2.36 -3.76 3.55
C LEU A 146 -1.47 -2.92 4.46
N LEU A 147 -1.97 -1.77 4.91
CA LEU A 147 -1.23 -0.83 5.75
C LEU A 147 -2.13 -0.26 6.83
N ALA A 148 -1.57 -0.12 8.04
CA ALA A 148 -2.19 0.59 9.14
C ALA A 148 -1.13 1.43 9.86
N GLY A 149 -1.43 2.68 10.15
CA GLY A 149 -0.49 3.58 10.78
C GLY A 149 -1.16 4.71 11.55
N VAL A 150 -0.35 5.37 12.37
CA VAL A 150 -0.74 6.51 13.16
C VAL A 150 0.34 7.58 13.11
N GLY A 151 -0.07 8.82 13.16
CA GLY A 151 0.82 9.98 13.20
C GLY A 151 0.26 11.05 14.12
N ARG A 152 1.04 12.11 14.32
CA ARG A 152 0.66 13.27 15.13
C ARG A 152 0.92 14.56 14.36
N ASN A 153 -0.09 15.43 14.33
CA ASN A 153 0.09 16.75 13.74
C ASN A 153 1.00 17.61 14.63
N LEU A 154 2.01 18.22 14.03
CA LEU A 154 2.97 19.11 14.71
C LEU A 154 2.77 20.58 14.36
N SER A 155 1.83 20.95 13.49
CA SER A 155 1.69 22.31 12.95
C SER A 155 1.12 23.33 13.94
N GLY A 156 0.86 22.94 15.19
CA GLY A 156 0.50 23.85 16.28
C GLY A 156 -0.84 24.56 16.07
N GLY A 157 -1.75 24.33 16.98
CA GLY A 157 -3.08 24.90 17.09
C GLY A 157 -3.79 24.14 18.19
N ASP A 158 -4.95 24.56 18.60
CA ASP A 158 -5.76 23.88 19.63
C ASP A 158 -6.20 22.44 19.23
N ASN A 159 -5.86 22.00 18.02
CA ASN A 159 -6.16 20.68 17.47
C ASN A 159 -4.87 19.85 17.35
N ASP A 160 -4.40 19.34 18.49
CA ASP A 160 -3.34 18.34 18.59
C ASP A 160 -3.90 16.95 18.15
N GLU A 161 -4.38 16.89 16.90
CA GLU A 161 -5.10 15.74 16.38
C GLU A 161 -4.15 14.65 15.92
N GLY A 162 -4.46 13.41 16.33
CA GLY A 162 -3.85 12.23 15.77
C GLY A 162 -4.26 12.05 14.31
N VAL A 163 -3.37 11.53 13.51
CA VAL A 163 -3.61 11.15 12.13
C VAL A 163 -3.63 9.62 12.04
N ALA A 164 -4.69 9.07 11.48
CA ALA A 164 -4.76 7.65 11.15
C ALA A 164 -4.46 7.46 9.67
N ARG A 165 -3.74 6.39 9.33
CA ARG A 165 -3.46 5.98 7.97
C ARG A 165 -3.80 4.51 7.80
N LEU A 166 -4.78 4.23 6.96
CA LEU A 166 -5.20 2.88 6.58
C LEU A 166 -5.10 2.79 5.06
N GLY A 167 -4.75 1.61 4.54
CA GLY A 167 -4.63 1.44 3.10
C GLY A 167 -4.80 -0.01 2.67
N VAL A 168 -5.48 -0.19 1.54
CA VAL A 168 -5.57 -1.44 0.76
C VAL A 168 -5.22 -1.10 -0.68
N SER A 169 -3.97 -1.37 -1.06
CA SER A 169 -3.46 -0.94 -2.35
C SER A 169 -3.15 -2.12 -3.27
N ILE A 170 -3.36 -1.90 -4.56
CA ILE A 170 -2.92 -2.80 -5.63
C ILE A 170 -1.94 -2.04 -6.53
N GLY A 171 -0.90 -2.72 -6.98
CA GLY A 171 0.12 -2.09 -7.77
C GLY A 171 0.86 -3.02 -8.72
N LYS A 172 1.85 -2.43 -9.34
CA LYS A 172 2.75 -3.09 -10.29
C LYS A 172 4.17 -2.62 -10.06
N ARG A 173 5.08 -3.59 -9.89
CA ARG A 173 6.53 -3.39 -9.90
C ARG A 173 7.08 -3.57 -11.31
N PHE A 174 8.02 -2.72 -11.71
CA PHE A 174 8.68 -2.66 -13.02
C PHE A 174 10.10 -2.12 -12.92
#